data_82a4de10ae5eb8bf79d0379572cb6d90
#
_entry.id   82a4de10ae5eb8bf79d0379572cb6d90
#
_cell.length_a   1.000
_cell.length_b   1.000
_cell.length_c   1.000
_cell.angle_alpha   90.00
_cell.angle_beta   90.00
_cell.angle_gamma   90.00
#
_symmetry.space_group_name_H-M   'P 1'
#
loop_
_entity.id
_entity.type
_entity.pdbx_description
1 polymer ?
#
loop_
_entity_poly.entity_id
_entity_poly.type
_entity_poly.pdbx_seq_one_letter_code
_entity_poly.pdbx_strand_id
1 'polypeptide(L)'
;MAKGAAARAAARKQRDKWKSKRWYTIRAPRHPWAFKVIGETIAEDEAMLIGRNYEILQNELDGDFSKMHVKVQFRITSVVGGDALTEYIGHEMLKDHIRRQVRRDRGKVDDTVDIVTEDGFYVRIKPLLISRNRIKGSQKQEMRTLAREVILKTGATTTWIDLQKSSPDGTLEAKIREAVSKIQPVRGVMIRRTQLIQTGVVTQDGLTLEEIRNQEEAEKEAATEFEAEDSESSEEGESSEQEEESEAEAEEDATVPESAEEDAAEPEAVSDEVDYSSMTVVQLKDLLREAGKTVSGKKAELIERLQE
;
A
#
# COMPACT_ATOMS: atom_id res chain seq x y z
N MET A 1 50.48 -30.34 -13.74
CA MET A 1 49.06 -30.62 -13.38
C MET A 1 48.32 -29.45 -12.73
N ALA A 2 48.96 -28.45 -12.15
CA ALA A 2 48.32 -27.30 -11.48
C ALA A 2 47.55 -26.34 -12.42
N LYS A 3 48.03 -26.12 -13.67
CA LYS A 3 47.36 -25.23 -14.64
C LYS A 3 45.93 -25.67 -15.04
N GLY A 4 45.67 -26.97 -15.07
CA GLY A 4 44.35 -27.50 -15.39
C GLY A 4 43.31 -27.33 -14.28
N ALA A 5 43.75 -27.35 -13.02
CA ALA A 5 42.87 -27.12 -11.87
C ALA A 5 42.46 -25.65 -11.77
N ALA A 6 43.36 -24.69 -12.02
CA ALA A 6 43.06 -23.27 -12.06
C ALA A 6 42.10 -22.89 -13.19
N ALA A 7 42.30 -23.48 -14.39
CA ALA A 7 41.39 -23.28 -15.54
C ALA A 7 39.99 -23.85 -15.26
N ARG A 8 39.88 -25.03 -14.62
CA ARG A 8 38.58 -25.60 -14.20
C ARG A 8 37.91 -24.78 -13.12
N ALA A 9 38.64 -24.21 -12.17
CA ALA A 9 38.13 -23.32 -11.15
C ALA A 9 37.64 -21.99 -11.74
N ALA A 10 38.37 -21.44 -12.72
CA ALA A 10 37.94 -20.23 -13.46
C ALA A 10 36.69 -20.50 -14.29
N ALA A 11 36.63 -21.65 -15.01
CA ALA A 11 35.46 -22.05 -15.75
C ALA A 11 34.22 -22.33 -14.84
N ARG A 12 34.45 -22.80 -13.62
CA ARG A 12 33.42 -23.02 -12.61
C ARG A 12 32.93 -21.69 -12.03
N LYS A 13 33.81 -20.69 -11.84
CA LYS A 13 33.42 -19.31 -11.46
C LYS A 13 32.60 -18.63 -12.55
N GLN A 14 32.95 -18.82 -13.84
CA GLN A 14 32.15 -18.30 -14.95
C GLN A 14 30.76 -18.95 -15.09
N ARG A 15 30.59 -20.19 -14.63
CA ARG A 15 29.28 -20.87 -14.62
C ARG A 15 28.35 -20.44 -13.49
N ASP A 16 28.87 -19.83 -12.45
CA ASP A 16 28.10 -19.46 -11.27
C ASP A 16 27.44 -18.08 -11.47
N LYS A 17 26.39 -18.10 -12.27
CA LYS A 17 25.58 -16.88 -12.60
C LYS A 17 24.98 -16.19 -11.37
N TRP A 18 24.93 -16.86 -10.22
CA TRP A 18 24.39 -16.26 -9.01
C TRP A 18 25.38 -15.33 -8.32
N LYS A 19 26.67 -15.59 -8.43
CA LYS A 19 27.73 -14.75 -7.84
C LYS A 19 27.95 -13.43 -8.55
N SER A 20 27.59 -13.36 -9.85
CA SER A 20 27.68 -12.14 -10.64
C SER A 20 26.48 -11.21 -10.48
N LYS A 21 25.36 -11.73 -9.96
CA LYS A 21 24.13 -10.96 -9.79
C LYS A 21 24.23 -9.98 -8.62
N ARG A 22 23.67 -8.78 -8.84
CA ARG A 22 23.55 -7.71 -7.85
C ARG A 22 22.09 -7.42 -7.58
N TRP A 23 21.80 -6.91 -6.40
CA TRP A 23 20.49 -6.37 -6.03
C TRP A 23 20.36 -4.95 -6.51
N TYR A 24 19.17 -4.63 -7.00
CA TYR A 24 18.79 -3.30 -7.46
C TYR A 24 17.47 -2.93 -6.80
N THR A 25 17.42 -1.74 -6.22
CA THR A 25 16.20 -1.20 -5.62
C THR A 25 15.31 -0.63 -6.71
N ILE A 26 14.04 -1.01 -6.73
CA ILE A 26 13.06 -0.50 -7.69
C ILE A 26 12.38 0.72 -7.08
N ARG A 27 12.45 1.86 -7.77
CA ARG A 27 11.80 3.10 -7.35
C ARG A 27 10.62 3.44 -8.26
N ALA A 28 9.52 3.90 -7.63
CA ALA A 28 8.35 4.43 -8.32
C ALA A 28 8.72 5.64 -9.20
N PRO A 29 7.87 6.04 -10.16
CA PRO A 29 8.05 7.27 -10.90
C PRO A 29 8.07 8.49 -9.97
N ARG A 30 8.72 9.57 -10.44
CA ARG A 30 8.76 10.86 -9.73
C ARG A 30 7.36 11.36 -9.35
N HIS A 31 6.43 11.31 -10.28
CA HIS A 31 5.03 11.67 -10.08
C HIS A 31 4.14 10.43 -10.24
N PRO A 32 3.17 10.22 -9.36
CA PRO A 32 2.81 10.94 -8.12
C PRO A 32 3.53 10.42 -6.86
N TRP A 33 4.44 9.44 -6.95
CA TRP A 33 4.97 8.68 -5.80
C TRP A 33 6.36 9.13 -5.31
N ALA A 34 6.91 10.24 -5.81
CA ALA A 34 8.16 10.84 -5.34
C ALA A 34 9.33 9.83 -5.17
N PHE A 35 9.55 8.96 -6.16
CA PHE A 35 10.59 7.90 -6.15
C PHE A 35 10.53 6.93 -4.96
N LYS A 36 9.36 6.76 -4.35
CA LYS A 36 9.16 5.79 -3.26
C LYS A 36 9.72 4.42 -3.66
N VAL A 37 10.42 3.76 -2.73
CA VAL A 37 10.91 2.39 -2.93
C VAL A 37 9.71 1.44 -3.01
N ILE A 38 9.67 0.62 -4.06
CA ILE A 38 8.57 -0.32 -4.33
C ILE A 38 9.02 -1.75 -4.00
N GLY A 39 10.29 -2.06 -4.20
CA GLY A 39 10.81 -3.40 -3.99
C GLY A 39 12.21 -3.55 -4.53
N GLU A 40 12.67 -4.78 -4.62
CA GLU A 40 14.01 -5.10 -5.08
C GLU A 40 13.96 -6.12 -6.21
N THR A 41 14.96 -6.09 -7.06
CA THR A 41 15.15 -7.06 -8.13
C THR A 41 16.61 -7.44 -8.28
N ILE A 42 16.84 -8.61 -8.86
CA ILE A 42 18.20 -9.12 -9.05
C ILE A 42 18.54 -9.19 -10.54
N ALA A 43 19.72 -8.69 -10.89
CA ALA A 43 20.26 -8.82 -12.25
C ALA A 43 21.78 -8.91 -12.24
N GLU A 44 22.33 -9.42 -13.32
CA GLU A 44 23.78 -9.47 -13.58
C GLU A 44 24.24 -8.14 -14.17
N ASP A 45 23.53 -7.67 -15.19
CA ASP A 45 23.79 -6.42 -15.90
C ASP A 45 22.57 -5.50 -15.84
N GLU A 46 22.81 -4.21 -15.84
CA GLU A 46 21.76 -3.16 -15.87
C GLU A 46 20.87 -3.24 -17.11
N ALA A 47 21.46 -3.63 -18.25
CA ALA A 47 20.73 -3.80 -19.50
C ALA A 47 19.62 -4.87 -19.42
N MET A 48 19.78 -5.87 -18.53
CA MET A 48 18.78 -6.91 -18.33
C MET A 48 17.57 -6.44 -17.51
N LEU A 49 17.67 -5.30 -16.83
CA LEU A 49 16.56 -4.72 -16.06
C LEU A 49 15.64 -3.90 -16.93
N ILE A 50 16.19 -3.22 -17.93
CA ILE A 50 15.42 -2.32 -18.79
C ILE A 50 14.30 -3.09 -19.49
N GLY A 51 13.08 -2.57 -19.40
CA GLY A 51 11.88 -3.17 -19.98
C GLY A 51 11.20 -4.23 -19.12
N ARG A 52 11.74 -4.63 -17.96
CA ARG A 52 11.02 -5.49 -17.01
C ARG A 52 9.80 -4.79 -16.46
N ASN A 53 8.70 -5.52 -16.35
CA ASN A 53 7.51 -5.06 -15.67
C ASN A 53 7.54 -5.53 -14.21
N TYR A 54 7.20 -4.62 -13.31
CA TYR A 54 7.02 -4.88 -11.89
C TYR A 54 5.57 -4.59 -11.51
N GLU A 55 4.99 -5.44 -10.70
CA GLU A 55 3.59 -5.35 -10.28
C GLU A 55 3.50 -5.31 -8.76
N ILE A 56 2.83 -4.31 -8.24
CA ILE A 56 2.62 -4.12 -6.80
C ILE A 56 1.15 -3.85 -6.52
N LEU A 57 0.68 -4.20 -5.34
CA LEU A 57 -0.66 -3.83 -4.90
C LEU A 57 -0.70 -2.36 -4.46
N GLN A 58 -1.82 -1.70 -4.72
CA GLN A 58 -1.95 -0.28 -4.38
C GLN A 58 -1.89 -0.03 -2.86
N ASN A 59 -2.34 -0.98 -2.05
CA ASN A 59 -2.23 -0.87 -0.59
C ASN A 59 -0.78 -0.79 -0.09
N GLU A 60 0.17 -1.40 -0.78
CA GLU A 60 1.60 -1.31 -0.44
C GLU A 60 2.20 0.05 -0.80
N LEU A 61 1.64 0.71 -1.84
CA LEU A 61 2.04 2.06 -2.24
C LEU A 61 1.46 3.14 -1.31
N ASP A 62 0.15 3.09 -1.10
CA ASP A 62 -0.60 4.17 -0.43
C ASP A 62 -0.94 3.83 1.03
N GLY A 63 -0.78 2.57 1.46
CA GLY A 63 -1.17 2.08 2.79
C GLY A 63 -2.68 1.86 2.96
N ASP A 64 -3.50 2.08 1.93
CA ASP A 64 -4.96 1.97 1.99
C ASP A 64 -5.44 0.55 1.72
N PHE A 65 -5.86 -0.17 2.75
CA PHE A 65 -6.38 -1.54 2.64
C PHE A 65 -7.64 -1.66 1.77
N SER A 66 -8.42 -0.60 1.61
CA SER A 66 -9.61 -0.61 0.75
C SER A 66 -9.27 -0.90 -0.71
N LYS A 67 -8.07 -0.54 -1.13
CA LYS A 67 -7.54 -0.67 -2.50
C LYS A 67 -6.71 -1.93 -2.74
N MET A 68 -6.73 -2.90 -1.83
CA MET A 68 -6.00 -4.18 -1.93
C MET A 68 -6.34 -4.99 -3.20
N HIS A 69 -7.43 -4.67 -3.88
CA HIS A 69 -7.86 -5.34 -5.09
C HIS A 69 -7.29 -4.72 -6.38
N VAL A 70 -6.56 -3.63 -6.29
CA VAL A 70 -5.93 -2.91 -7.43
C VAL A 70 -4.46 -3.25 -7.47
N LYS A 71 -4.00 -3.73 -8.63
CA LYS A 71 -2.61 -4.00 -8.94
C LYS A 71 -2.07 -2.92 -9.87
N VAL A 72 -1.04 -2.24 -9.46
CA VAL A 72 -0.33 -1.22 -10.23
C VAL A 72 0.84 -1.85 -10.97
N GLN A 73 1.06 -1.45 -12.22
CA GLN A 73 2.09 -1.99 -13.08
C GLN A 73 3.08 -0.89 -13.46
N PHE A 74 4.36 -1.19 -13.23
CA PHE A 74 5.48 -0.33 -13.56
C PHE A 74 6.40 -1.02 -14.55
N ARG A 75 7.13 -0.24 -15.36
CA ARG A 75 8.18 -0.73 -16.26
C ARG A 75 9.48 -0.04 -15.93
N ILE A 76 10.55 -0.78 -15.81
CA ILE A 76 11.89 -0.23 -15.63
C ILE A 76 12.36 0.40 -16.94
N THR A 77 12.70 1.70 -16.89
CA THR A 77 13.16 2.48 -18.05
C THR A 77 14.65 2.74 -18.01
N SER A 78 15.19 3.02 -16.84
CA SER A 78 16.60 3.32 -16.66
C SER A 78 17.11 2.83 -15.32
N VAL A 79 18.41 2.70 -15.20
CA VAL A 79 19.09 2.31 -13.96
C VAL A 79 20.15 3.37 -13.65
N VAL A 80 20.16 3.85 -12.43
CA VAL A 80 21.14 4.87 -11.97
C VAL A 80 21.80 4.32 -10.69
N GLY A 81 23.04 3.84 -10.83
CA GLY A 81 23.77 3.19 -9.74
C GLY A 81 23.10 1.89 -9.29
N GLY A 82 22.58 1.84 -8.07
CA GLY A 82 21.85 0.69 -7.54
C GLY A 82 20.33 0.77 -7.69
N ASP A 83 19.79 1.89 -8.20
CA ASP A 83 18.35 2.13 -8.31
C ASP A 83 17.84 1.94 -9.73
N ALA A 84 16.78 1.15 -9.86
CA ALA A 84 16.04 0.96 -11.09
C ALA A 84 14.85 1.92 -11.11
N LEU A 85 14.89 2.94 -11.98
CA LEU A 85 13.82 3.91 -12.16
C LEU A 85 12.72 3.31 -13.03
N THR A 86 11.47 3.57 -12.67
CA THR A 86 10.33 3.01 -13.36
C THR A 86 9.40 4.07 -13.93
N GLU A 87 8.61 3.64 -14.92
CA GLU A 87 7.50 4.38 -15.49
C GLU A 87 6.19 3.63 -15.20
N TYR A 88 5.12 4.38 -14.90
CA TYR A 88 3.80 3.80 -14.71
C TYR A 88 3.20 3.39 -16.06
N ILE A 89 2.85 2.11 -16.19
CA ILE A 89 2.19 1.58 -17.40
C ILE A 89 0.67 1.60 -17.26
N GLY A 90 0.17 1.34 -16.05
CA GLY A 90 -1.25 1.24 -15.79
C GLY A 90 -1.57 0.45 -14.54
N HIS A 91 -2.86 0.19 -14.36
CA HIS A 91 -3.32 -0.68 -13.28
C HIS A 91 -4.25 -1.77 -13.81
N GLU A 92 -4.39 -2.83 -13.04
CA GLU A 92 -5.33 -3.92 -13.31
C GLU A 92 -6.01 -4.36 -12.02
N MET A 93 -7.32 -4.51 -12.04
CA MET A 93 -8.03 -5.11 -10.92
C MET A 93 -7.81 -6.61 -10.84
N LEU A 94 -7.68 -7.14 -9.63
CA LEU A 94 -7.59 -8.57 -9.38
C LEU A 94 -8.83 -9.28 -9.91
N LYS A 95 -8.61 -10.36 -10.65
CA LYS A 95 -9.67 -11.15 -11.30
C LYS A 95 -10.71 -11.69 -10.32
N ASP A 96 -10.26 -12.01 -9.09
CA ASP A 96 -11.16 -12.50 -8.04
C ASP A 96 -12.12 -11.43 -7.54
N HIS A 97 -11.67 -10.18 -7.42
CA HIS A 97 -12.55 -9.07 -7.08
C HIS A 97 -13.65 -8.90 -8.13
N ILE A 98 -13.28 -8.91 -9.41
CA ILE A 98 -14.23 -8.83 -10.53
C ILE A 98 -15.24 -10.00 -10.50
N ARG A 99 -14.77 -11.24 -10.28
CA ARG A 99 -15.64 -12.43 -10.19
C ARG A 99 -16.64 -12.34 -9.06
N ARG A 100 -16.26 -11.78 -7.91
CA ARG A 100 -17.17 -11.59 -6.76
C ARG A 100 -18.28 -10.57 -7.06
N GLN A 101 -18.00 -9.56 -7.89
CA GLN A 101 -18.96 -8.53 -8.26
C GLN A 101 -19.97 -9.03 -9.32
N VAL A 102 -19.51 -9.86 -10.28
CA VAL A 102 -20.37 -10.42 -11.34
C VAL A 102 -21.17 -11.60 -10.79
N ARG A 103 -22.49 -11.42 -10.72
CA ARG A 103 -23.43 -12.46 -10.24
C ARG A 103 -24.57 -12.68 -11.22
N ARG A 104 -25.29 -13.80 -11.05
CA ARG A 104 -26.55 -14.06 -11.78
C ARG A 104 -27.53 -12.92 -11.51
N ASP A 105 -28.44 -12.65 -12.42
CA ASP A 105 -29.47 -11.61 -12.36
C ASP A 105 -28.97 -10.16 -12.37
N ARG A 106 -27.67 -9.93 -12.55
CA ARG A 106 -27.07 -8.63 -12.76
C ARG A 106 -26.62 -8.46 -14.20
N GLY A 107 -26.82 -7.25 -14.72
CA GLY A 107 -26.27 -6.89 -16.02
C GLY A 107 -24.80 -6.53 -15.87
N LYS A 108 -23.96 -7.11 -16.74
CA LYS A 108 -22.56 -6.73 -16.88
C LYS A 108 -22.41 -5.98 -18.20
N VAL A 109 -21.76 -4.83 -18.17
CA VAL A 109 -21.42 -4.01 -19.31
C VAL A 109 -19.93 -3.75 -19.30
N ASP A 110 -19.22 -4.22 -20.31
CA ASP A 110 -17.79 -4.02 -20.53
C ASP A 110 -17.62 -3.16 -21.78
N ASP A 111 -16.63 -2.31 -21.76
CA ASP A 111 -16.17 -1.56 -22.93
C ASP A 111 -14.66 -1.43 -22.95
N THR A 112 -14.13 -0.97 -24.06
CA THR A 112 -12.72 -0.59 -24.22
C THR A 112 -12.70 0.75 -24.91
N VAL A 113 -12.11 1.74 -24.25
CA VAL A 113 -12.06 3.12 -24.72
C VAL A 113 -10.59 3.53 -24.78
N ASP A 114 -10.19 4.01 -25.91
CA ASP A 114 -8.87 4.58 -26.12
C ASP A 114 -8.99 6.10 -26.04
N ILE A 115 -8.14 6.73 -25.25
CA ILE A 115 -8.11 8.18 -25.02
C ILE A 115 -6.73 8.73 -25.31
N VAL A 116 -6.70 10.00 -25.68
CA VAL A 116 -5.47 10.81 -25.73
C VAL A 116 -5.59 11.85 -24.66
N THR A 117 -4.61 11.93 -23.75
CA THR A 117 -4.55 12.95 -22.71
C THR A 117 -4.07 14.28 -23.28
N GLU A 118 -4.22 15.35 -22.52
CA GLU A 118 -3.72 16.70 -22.91
C GLU A 118 -2.22 16.66 -23.21
N ASP A 119 -1.45 15.87 -22.48
CA ASP A 119 0.01 15.67 -22.66
C ASP A 119 0.37 14.77 -23.86
N GLY A 120 -0.60 14.32 -24.65
CA GLY A 120 -0.39 13.44 -25.81
C GLY A 120 -0.16 11.96 -25.49
N PHE A 121 -0.40 11.50 -24.24
CA PHE A 121 -0.34 10.08 -23.91
C PHE A 121 -1.54 9.34 -24.46
N TYR A 122 -1.27 8.21 -25.15
CA TYR A 122 -2.31 7.34 -25.66
C TYR A 122 -2.58 6.19 -24.69
N VAL A 123 -3.77 6.21 -24.09
CA VAL A 123 -4.13 5.33 -22.97
C VAL A 123 -5.39 4.53 -23.30
N ARG A 124 -5.37 3.24 -23.00
CA ARG A 124 -6.53 2.35 -23.12
C ARG A 124 -7.15 2.12 -21.75
N ILE A 125 -8.41 2.49 -21.61
CA ILE A 125 -9.20 2.29 -20.39
C ILE A 125 -10.28 1.24 -20.65
N LYS A 126 -10.43 0.30 -19.72
CA LYS A 126 -11.45 -0.75 -19.77
C LYS A 126 -12.40 -0.61 -18.58
N PRO A 127 -13.50 0.17 -18.73
CA PRO A 127 -14.51 0.28 -17.70
C PRO A 127 -15.34 -1.00 -17.58
N LEU A 128 -15.79 -1.31 -16.38
CA LEU A 128 -16.69 -2.39 -16.05
C LEU A 128 -17.85 -1.85 -15.24
N LEU A 129 -19.06 -1.95 -15.76
CA LEU A 129 -20.28 -1.50 -15.13
C LEU A 129 -21.11 -2.72 -14.72
N ILE A 130 -21.60 -2.73 -13.50
CA ILE A 130 -22.45 -3.81 -12.96
C ILE A 130 -23.76 -3.19 -12.46
N SER A 131 -24.86 -3.55 -13.10
CA SER A 131 -26.18 -3.09 -12.68
C SER A 131 -26.72 -3.85 -11.46
N ARG A 132 -27.68 -3.27 -10.78
CA ARG A 132 -28.39 -3.95 -9.69
C ARG A 132 -29.28 -5.08 -10.21
N ASN A 133 -29.95 -4.88 -11.35
CA ASN A 133 -30.91 -5.80 -11.95
C ASN A 133 -30.48 -6.20 -13.37
N ARG A 134 -31.20 -7.12 -13.99
CA ARG A 134 -31.05 -7.48 -15.40
C ARG A 134 -31.31 -6.27 -16.30
N ILE A 135 -30.56 -6.17 -17.39
CA ILE A 135 -30.63 -5.06 -18.34
C ILE A 135 -30.92 -5.58 -19.73
N LYS A 136 -31.76 -4.87 -20.48
CA LYS A 136 -32.02 -5.13 -21.91
C LYS A 136 -30.81 -4.74 -22.77
N GLY A 137 -30.74 -5.28 -24.01
CA GLY A 137 -29.63 -5.00 -24.92
C GLY A 137 -29.47 -3.54 -25.28
N SER A 138 -30.57 -2.82 -25.55
CA SER A 138 -30.57 -1.38 -25.82
C SER A 138 -30.00 -0.56 -24.67
N GLN A 139 -30.47 -0.82 -23.45
CA GLN A 139 -29.95 -0.15 -22.26
C GLN A 139 -28.45 -0.38 -22.04
N LYS A 140 -27.94 -1.59 -22.32
CA LYS A 140 -26.50 -1.84 -22.26
C LYS A 140 -25.74 -0.99 -23.27
N GLN A 141 -26.28 -0.81 -24.47
CA GLN A 141 -25.64 0.02 -25.48
C GLN A 141 -25.63 1.50 -25.09
N GLU A 142 -26.74 2.03 -24.60
CA GLU A 142 -26.83 3.39 -24.11
C GLU A 142 -25.85 3.64 -22.93
N MET A 143 -25.80 2.71 -21.97
CA MET A 143 -24.84 2.79 -20.86
C MET A 143 -23.37 2.81 -21.35
N ARG A 144 -23.02 2.04 -22.40
CA ARG A 144 -21.68 2.10 -23.01
C ARG A 144 -21.40 3.45 -23.64
N THR A 145 -22.36 3.96 -24.41
CA THR A 145 -22.21 5.26 -25.08
C THR A 145 -21.97 6.38 -24.07
N LEU A 146 -22.79 6.46 -23.02
CA LEU A 146 -22.61 7.45 -21.97
C LEU A 146 -21.28 7.29 -21.21
N ALA A 147 -20.92 6.06 -20.85
CA ALA A 147 -19.64 5.81 -20.18
C ALA A 147 -18.46 6.22 -21.06
N ARG A 148 -18.51 5.91 -22.36
CA ARG A 148 -17.49 6.30 -23.33
C ARG A 148 -17.37 7.81 -23.47
N GLU A 149 -18.48 8.52 -23.58
CA GLU A 149 -18.49 9.98 -23.65
C GLU A 149 -17.84 10.63 -22.43
N VAL A 150 -18.17 10.15 -21.22
CA VAL A 150 -17.58 10.66 -19.98
C VAL A 150 -16.06 10.39 -19.96
N ILE A 151 -15.63 9.19 -20.35
CA ILE A 151 -14.21 8.84 -20.37
C ILE A 151 -13.46 9.68 -21.41
N LEU A 152 -14.00 9.87 -22.60
CA LEU A 152 -13.38 10.70 -23.64
C LEU A 152 -13.26 12.16 -23.20
N LYS A 153 -14.34 12.72 -22.63
CA LYS A 153 -14.33 14.10 -22.11
C LYS A 153 -13.32 14.29 -21.01
N THR A 154 -13.30 13.39 -20.02
CA THR A 154 -12.33 13.48 -18.92
C THR A 154 -10.90 13.25 -19.40
N GLY A 155 -10.67 12.30 -20.29
CA GLY A 155 -9.34 12.03 -20.85
C GLY A 155 -8.76 13.21 -21.64
N ALA A 156 -9.58 13.91 -22.41
CA ALA A 156 -9.14 15.08 -23.19
C ALA A 156 -8.82 16.31 -22.32
N THR A 157 -9.35 16.39 -21.10
CA THR A 157 -9.18 17.55 -20.20
C THR A 157 -8.23 17.28 -19.04
N THR A 158 -7.69 16.07 -18.92
CA THR A 158 -6.81 15.68 -17.81
C THR A 158 -5.41 15.37 -18.30
N THR A 159 -4.42 15.68 -17.45
CA THR A 159 -3.03 15.29 -17.68
C THR A 159 -2.84 13.80 -17.38
N TRP A 160 -1.75 13.22 -17.89
CA TRP A 160 -1.42 11.83 -17.59
C TRP A 160 -1.21 11.59 -16.08
N ILE A 161 -0.59 12.54 -15.39
CA ILE A 161 -0.33 12.47 -13.95
C ILE A 161 -1.65 12.46 -13.16
N ASP A 162 -2.59 13.32 -13.52
CA ASP A 162 -3.90 13.36 -12.86
C ASP A 162 -4.72 12.10 -13.15
N LEU A 163 -4.60 11.55 -14.35
CA LEU A 163 -5.24 10.28 -14.69
C LEU A 163 -4.67 9.11 -13.89
N GLN A 164 -3.35 9.10 -13.62
CA GLN A 164 -2.71 8.12 -12.77
C GLN A 164 -3.27 8.12 -11.34
N LYS A 165 -3.60 9.30 -10.79
CA LYS A 165 -4.22 9.44 -9.47
C LYS A 165 -5.71 9.10 -9.51
N SER A 166 -6.44 9.69 -10.45
CA SER A 166 -7.91 9.60 -10.51
C SER A 166 -8.44 8.20 -10.84
N SER A 167 -7.66 7.41 -11.56
CA SER A 167 -8.06 6.05 -12.00
C SER A 167 -8.13 5.07 -10.82
N PRO A 168 -7.11 4.95 -9.95
CA PRO A 168 -7.19 4.09 -8.78
C PRO A 168 -7.96 4.70 -7.60
N ASP A 169 -8.13 6.02 -7.55
CA ASP A 169 -8.88 6.69 -6.48
C ASP A 169 -10.41 6.61 -6.64
N GLY A 170 -10.87 6.19 -7.82
CA GLY A 170 -12.30 6.01 -8.08
C GLY A 170 -13.04 7.31 -8.44
N THR A 171 -12.37 8.44 -8.62
CA THR A 171 -12.99 9.71 -9.01
C THR A 171 -13.59 9.63 -10.42
N LEU A 172 -12.89 8.99 -11.36
CA LEU A 172 -13.41 8.73 -12.70
C LEU A 172 -14.60 7.76 -12.65
N GLU A 173 -14.54 6.75 -11.79
CA GLU A 173 -15.62 5.78 -11.57
C GLU A 173 -16.90 6.47 -11.04
N ALA A 174 -16.75 7.46 -10.15
CA ALA A 174 -17.88 8.24 -9.62
C ALA A 174 -18.56 9.05 -10.72
N LYS A 175 -17.81 9.75 -11.57
CA LYS A 175 -18.35 10.49 -12.73
C LYS A 175 -19.11 9.59 -13.68
N ILE A 176 -18.57 8.43 -14.01
CA ILE A 176 -19.24 7.43 -14.87
C ILE A 176 -20.52 6.92 -14.20
N ARG A 177 -20.47 6.64 -12.90
CA ARG A 177 -21.63 6.17 -12.13
C ARG A 177 -22.79 7.18 -12.17
N GLU A 178 -22.50 8.45 -11.98
CA GLU A 178 -23.50 9.51 -12.02
C GLU A 178 -24.18 9.57 -13.39
N ALA A 179 -23.39 9.60 -14.47
CA ALA A 179 -23.92 9.65 -15.83
C ALA A 179 -24.80 8.45 -16.18
N VAL A 180 -24.33 7.24 -15.85
CA VAL A 180 -25.00 5.97 -16.23
C VAL A 180 -26.21 5.67 -15.34
N SER A 181 -26.23 6.12 -14.09
CA SER A 181 -27.35 5.90 -13.17
C SER A 181 -28.66 6.51 -13.65
N LYS A 182 -28.61 7.45 -14.59
CA LYS A 182 -29.80 8.04 -15.23
C LYS A 182 -30.60 7.03 -16.03
N ILE A 183 -29.94 6.00 -16.61
CA ILE A 183 -30.60 4.96 -17.40
C ILE A 183 -31.06 3.80 -16.49
N GLN A 184 -30.16 3.32 -15.64
CA GLN A 184 -30.38 2.17 -14.77
C GLN A 184 -29.55 2.28 -13.51
N PRO A 185 -30.10 1.97 -12.31
CA PRO A 185 -29.33 1.97 -11.09
C PRO A 185 -28.16 1.00 -11.15
N VAL A 186 -26.95 1.52 -10.97
CA VAL A 186 -25.70 0.77 -11.03
C VAL A 186 -25.30 0.34 -9.62
N ARG A 187 -24.89 -0.90 -9.45
CA ARG A 187 -24.32 -1.40 -8.19
C ARG A 187 -22.89 -0.93 -8.01
N GLY A 188 -22.07 -1.08 -9.04
CA GLY A 188 -20.67 -0.71 -9.04
C GLY A 188 -20.19 -0.32 -10.43
N VAL A 189 -19.37 0.67 -10.47
CA VAL A 189 -18.56 1.05 -11.63
C VAL A 189 -17.12 0.87 -11.20
N MET A 190 -16.31 0.27 -12.03
CA MET A 190 -14.90 0.07 -11.76
C MET A 190 -14.11 0.10 -13.07
N ILE A 191 -12.89 0.58 -13.00
CA ILE A 191 -11.96 0.54 -14.12
C ILE A 191 -11.16 -0.75 -13.99
N ARG A 192 -11.51 -1.75 -14.80
CA ARG A 192 -10.87 -3.05 -14.74
C ARG A 192 -9.39 -3.00 -15.07
N ARG A 193 -9.00 -2.16 -16.04
CA ARG A 193 -7.62 -2.01 -16.49
C ARG A 193 -7.41 -0.66 -17.15
N THR A 194 -6.32 -0.02 -16.84
CA THR A 194 -5.73 1.05 -17.66
C THR A 194 -4.42 0.53 -18.24
N GLN A 195 -4.10 0.96 -19.43
CA GLN A 195 -2.87 0.54 -20.10
C GLN A 195 -2.34 1.69 -20.97
N LEU A 196 -1.12 2.09 -20.70
CA LEU A 196 -0.37 3.01 -21.54
C LEU A 196 0.01 2.29 -22.84
N ILE A 197 -0.35 2.86 -23.99
CA ILE A 197 0.00 2.33 -25.31
C ILE A 197 1.18 3.11 -25.88
N GLN A 198 1.11 4.44 -25.81
CA GLN A 198 2.14 5.32 -26.32
C GLN A 198 2.42 6.43 -25.32
N THR A 199 3.69 6.71 -25.09
CA THR A 199 4.17 7.78 -24.23
C THR A 199 4.02 9.13 -24.90
N GLY A 200 3.65 10.15 -24.15
CA GLY A 200 3.62 11.55 -24.55
C GLY A 200 4.81 12.32 -23.96
N VAL A 201 4.65 13.63 -23.82
CA VAL A 201 5.63 14.52 -23.23
C VAL A 201 5.24 14.84 -21.79
N VAL A 202 6.09 14.49 -20.82
CA VAL A 202 5.88 14.81 -19.40
C VAL A 202 6.70 16.04 -19.04
N THR A 203 6.07 17.04 -18.46
CA THR A 203 6.75 18.14 -17.77
C THR A 203 7.29 17.60 -16.42
N GLN A 204 8.62 17.65 -16.27
CA GLN A 204 9.27 17.13 -15.06
C GLN A 204 9.45 18.24 -14.02
N ASP A 205 8.40 18.51 -13.25
CA ASP A 205 8.47 19.41 -12.09
C ASP A 205 8.58 18.59 -10.79
N GLY A 206 9.36 19.05 -9.80
CA GLY A 206 9.48 18.43 -8.48
C GLY A 206 10.91 18.05 -8.07
N LEU A 207 11.08 17.40 -6.93
CA LEU A 207 12.36 17.01 -6.35
C LEU A 207 13.16 16.07 -7.27
N THR A 208 14.46 16.24 -7.31
CA THR A 208 15.37 15.36 -8.05
C THR A 208 15.62 14.06 -7.27
N LEU A 209 16.09 13.02 -7.96
CA LEU A 209 16.43 11.74 -7.30
C LEU A 209 17.54 11.92 -6.26
N GLU A 210 18.48 12.83 -6.52
CA GLU A 210 19.60 13.12 -5.60
C GLU A 210 19.11 13.79 -4.32
N GLU A 211 18.17 14.73 -4.42
CA GLU A 211 17.56 15.39 -3.26
C GLU A 211 16.80 14.41 -2.37
N ILE A 212 16.09 13.45 -2.98
CA ILE A 212 15.36 12.42 -2.23
C ILE A 212 16.32 11.45 -1.56
N ARG A 213 17.40 11.04 -2.23
CA ARG A 213 18.43 10.21 -1.60
C ARG A 213 19.06 10.88 -0.40
N ASN A 214 19.40 12.15 -0.52
CA ASN A 214 19.97 12.91 0.58
C ASN A 214 18.98 13.06 1.76
N GLN A 215 17.67 13.17 1.48
CA GLN A 215 16.65 13.16 2.53
C GLN A 215 16.52 11.78 3.19
N GLU A 216 16.49 10.70 2.40
CA GLU A 216 16.44 9.32 2.93
C GLU A 216 17.69 8.96 3.75
N GLU A 217 18.86 9.45 3.35
CA GLU A 217 20.11 9.27 4.11
C GLU A 217 20.08 10.06 5.43
N ALA A 218 19.64 11.32 5.39
CA ALA A 218 19.47 12.13 6.59
C ALA A 218 18.43 11.57 7.57
N GLU A 219 17.32 11.03 7.06
CA GLU A 219 16.30 10.36 7.90
C GLU A 219 16.86 9.06 8.53
N LYS A 220 17.68 8.31 7.80
CA LYS A 220 18.33 7.11 8.33
C LYS A 220 19.38 7.45 9.38
N GLU A 221 20.17 8.49 9.16
CA GLU A 221 21.16 8.96 10.13
C GLU A 221 20.46 9.45 11.41
N ALA A 222 19.39 10.23 11.29
CA ALA A 222 18.59 10.67 12.44
C ALA A 222 17.92 9.49 13.18
N ALA A 223 17.44 8.47 12.46
CA ALA A 223 16.87 7.28 13.09
C ALA A 223 17.93 6.46 13.83
N THR A 224 19.15 6.34 13.27
CA THR A 224 20.25 5.62 13.92
C THR A 224 20.81 6.39 15.13
N GLU A 225 20.81 7.72 15.12
CA GLU A 225 21.16 8.53 16.26
C GLU A 225 20.13 8.37 17.40
N PHE A 226 18.83 8.33 17.06
CA PHE A 226 17.77 8.12 18.04
C PHE A 226 17.82 6.73 18.69
N GLU A 227 18.11 5.67 17.90
CA GLU A 227 18.30 4.31 18.40
C GLU A 227 19.57 4.19 19.26
N ALA A 228 20.62 4.96 18.98
CA ALA A 228 21.85 4.99 19.78
C ALA A 228 21.62 5.70 21.13
N GLU A 229 20.91 6.81 21.16
CA GLU A 229 20.55 7.52 22.41
C GLU A 229 19.63 6.68 23.31
N ASP A 230 18.70 5.91 22.71
CA ASP A 230 17.78 5.03 23.45
C ASP A 230 18.52 3.80 24.02
N SER A 231 19.59 3.32 23.35
CA SER A 231 20.44 2.23 23.84
C SER A 231 21.38 2.67 24.96
N GLU A 232 21.92 3.90 24.92
CA GLU A 232 22.74 4.46 26.01
C GLU A 232 21.91 4.75 27.27
N SER A 233 20.66 5.19 27.09
CA SER A 233 19.75 5.41 28.23
C SER A 233 19.26 4.12 28.90
N SER A 234 19.28 2.99 28.19
CA SER A 234 18.93 1.68 28.74
C SER A 234 20.09 0.98 29.46
N GLU A 235 21.36 1.25 29.09
CA GLU A 235 22.54 0.70 29.79
C GLU A 235 22.84 1.39 31.12
N GLU A 236 22.52 2.69 31.29
CA GLU A 236 22.64 3.37 32.59
C GLU A 236 21.54 2.98 33.61
N GLY A 237 20.44 2.36 33.16
CA GLY A 237 19.36 1.84 34.02
C GLY A 237 19.59 0.44 34.57
N GLU A 238 20.42 -0.39 33.96
CA GLU A 238 20.64 -1.79 34.37
C GLU A 238 21.80 -1.97 35.39
N SER A 239 22.61 -0.96 35.64
CA SER A 239 23.73 -1.07 36.61
C SER A 239 23.34 -0.77 38.07
N SER A 240 22.07 -0.40 38.36
CA SER A 240 21.60 -0.11 39.71
C SER A 240 20.59 -1.09 40.31
N GLU A 241 20.21 -2.17 39.60
CA GLU A 241 19.23 -3.15 40.09
C GLU A 241 19.77 -4.58 40.30
N GLN A 242 21.10 -4.80 40.32
CA GLN A 242 21.69 -6.13 40.56
C GLN A 242 22.22 -6.39 41.97
N GLU A 243 21.83 -5.62 43.01
CA GLU A 243 22.25 -5.92 44.39
C GLU A 243 21.13 -6.26 45.37
N GLU A 244 19.87 -6.47 44.97
CA GLU A 244 18.81 -6.88 45.91
C GLU A 244 17.85 -7.96 45.34
N GLU A 245 18.33 -9.07 44.85
CA GLU A 245 17.48 -10.31 44.73
C GLU A 245 18.29 -11.59 44.82
N SER A 246 18.79 -11.88 46.03
CA SER A 246 19.11 -13.25 46.44
C SER A 246 18.40 -13.50 47.78
N GLU A 247 17.20 -14.02 47.73
CA GLU A 247 16.56 -14.88 48.74
C GLU A 247 15.05 -14.94 48.53
N ALA A 248 14.59 -15.98 47.88
CA ALA A 248 13.42 -16.78 48.22
C ALA A 248 12.94 -17.62 47.01
N GLU A 249 13.52 -18.79 46.89
CA GLU A 249 12.86 -19.96 46.25
C GLU A 249 11.89 -20.57 47.26
N ALA A 250 10.67 -20.89 46.88
CA ALA A 250 10.07 -22.22 46.95
C ALA A 250 8.55 -22.22 46.79
N GLU A 251 8.08 -23.18 45.95
CA GLU A 251 6.82 -23.95 46.03
C GLU A 251 5.52 -23.20 45.67
N GLU A 252 4.61 -23.70 44.92
CA GLU A 252 4.06 -24.92 44.31
C GLU A 252 2.97 -24.53 43.30
N ASP A 253 2.92 -25.14 42.17
CA ASP A 253 2.16 -26.23 41.58
C ASP A 253 0.61 -26.03 41.42
N ALA A 254 0.22 -26.29 40.17
CA ALA A 254 -1.04 -26.86 39.65
C ALA A 254 -2.34 -26.03 39.70
N THR A 255 -2.94 -25.76 38.59
CA THR A 255 -4.01 -26.48 37.88
C THR A 255 -4.83 -25.56 36.97
N VAL A 256 -5.02 -26.05 35.76
CA VAL A 256 -6.08 -25.66 34.79
C VAL A 256 -7.36 -26.43 35.18
N PRO A 257 -8.59 -26.02 34.92
CA PRO A 257 -9.24 -26.10 33.62
C PRO A 257 -10.28 -24.97 33.29
N GLU A 258 -10.38 -24.61 32.03
CA GLU A 258 -11.39 -24.93 30.99
C GLU A 258 -12.89 -24.57 31.25
N SER A 259 -13.46 -24.05 30.15
CA SER A 259 -14.86 -23.98 29.68
C SER A 259 -15.63 -22.70 30.00
N ALA A 260 -16.04 -22.03 28.99
CA ALA A 260 -17.10 -22.15 27.99
C ALA A 260 -18.24 -21.14 28.18
N GLU A 261 -18.50 -20.44 27.09
CA GLU A 261 -19.80 -20.09 26.46
C GLU A 261 -20.72 -19.01 27.02
N GLU A 262 -20.98 -18.10 26.06
CA GLU A 262 -22.28 -17.52 25.63
C GLU A 262 -22.98 -16.55 26.60
N ASP A 263 -23.45 -15.40 26.20
CA ASP A 263 -24.46 -15.03 25.21
C ASP A 263 -24.71 -13.50 25.20
N ALA A 264 -25.30 -13.06 24.11
CA ALA A 264 -25.71 -11.74 23.70
C ALA A 264 -26.59 -10.95 24.67
N ALA A 265 -26.53 -9.63 24.62
CA ALA A 265 -27.62 -8.71 24.30
C ALA A 265 -27.27 -7.26 24.65
N GLU A 266 -27.45 -6.36 23.68
CA GLU A 266 -27.68 -4.90 23.80
C GLU A 266 -29.11 -4.64 24.40
N PRO A 267 -29.54 -3.38 24.60
CA PRO A 267 -28.87 -2.12 24.96
C PRO A 267 -29.60 -1.33 26.12
N GLU A 268 -29.16 -0.16 26.40
CA GLU A 268 -29.81 1.10 26.82
C GLU A 268 -29.30 1.83 28.05
N ALA A 269 -28.86 3.03 27.77
CA ALA A 269 -29.13 4.33 28.33
C ALA A 269 -28.57 4.75 29.70
N VAL A 270 -27.63 5.72 29.61
CA VAL A 270 -27.50 6.98 30.37
C VAL A 270 -27.31 6.88 31.88
N SER A 271 -26.06 7.05 32.29
CA SER A 271 -25.67 7.91 33.40
C SER A 271 -24.13 8.17 33.34
N ASP A 272 -23.73 9.42 33.52
CA ASP A 272 -22.35 9.93 33.55
C ASP A 272 -21.54 9.33 34.69
N GLU A 273 -21.07 8.10 34.54
CA GLU A 273 -19.91 7.56 35.24
C GLU A 273 -19.00 6.94 34.20
N VAL A 274 -17.89 7.65 33.92
CA VAL A 274 -16.87 7.19 32.98
C VAL A 274 -16.27 5.90 33.52
N ASP A 275 -16.60 4.78 32.89
CA ASP A 275 -16.17 3.45 33.32
C ASP A 275 -14.71 3.22 32.88
N TYR A 276 -13.77 3.67 33.72
CA TYR A 276 -12.32 3.56 33.47
C TYR A 276 -11.84 2.10 33.37
N SER A 277 -12.64 1.14 33.82
CA SER A 277 -12.28 -0.29 33.77
C SER A 277 -12.26 -0.85 32.36
N SER A 278 -13.08 -0.30 31.45
CA SER A 278 -13.17 -0.73 30.04
C SER A 278 -12.05 -0.13 29.16
N MET A 279 -11.36 0.90 29.63
CA MET A 279 -10.33 1.61 28.85
C MET A 279 -9.00 0.85 28.79
N THR A 280 -8.28 1.06 27.68
CA THR A 280 -6.93 0.52 27.52
C THR A 280 -5.91 1.31 28.37
N VAL A 281 -4.78 0.66 28.70
CA VAL A 281 -3.72 1.29 29.51
C VAL A 281 -3.17 2.56 28.84
N VAL A 282 -3.18 2.64 27.51
CA VAL A 282 -2.72 3.82 26.76
C VAL A 282 -3.69 5.00 26.98
N GLN A 283 -4.98 4.76 26.84
CA GLN A 283 -6.02 5.78 27.06
C GLN A 283 -6.03 6.29 28.52
N LEU A 284 -5.84 5.40 29.50
CA LEU A 284 -5.74 5.80 30.91
C LEU A 284 -4.50 6.65 31.19
N LYS A 285 -3.37 6.38 30.53
CA LYS A 285 -2.16 7.20 30.64
C LYS A 285 -2.31 8.58 29.99
N ASP A 286 -3.04 8.68 28.90
CA ASP A 286 -3.30 9.96 28.24
C ASP A 286 -4.22 10.84 29.08
N LEU A 287 -5.29 10.27 29.69
CA LEU A 287 -6.15 10.99 30.63
C LEU A 287 -5.40 11.46 31.89
N LEU A 288 -4.49 10.63 32.44
CA LEU A 288 -3.65 11.03 33.59
C LEU A 288 -2.66 12.13 33.20
N ARG A 289 -2.16 12.14 31.95
CA ARG A 289 -1.29 13.20 31.45
C ARG A 289 -2.06 14.51 31.30
N GLU A 290 -3.30 14.49 30.81
CA GLU A 290 -4.18 15.67 30.77
C GLU A 290 -4.54 16.17 32.15
N ALA A 291 -4.75 15.27 33.13
CA ALA A 291 -5.00 15.60 34.53
C ALA A 291 -3.74 16.01 35.30
N GLY A 292 -2.55 15.99 34.66
CA GLY A 292 -1.28 16.37 35.29
C GLY A 292 -0.79 15.41 36.39
N LYS A 293 -1.31 14.18 36.42
CA LYS A 293 -0.96 13.13 37.38
C LYS A 293 0.10 12.18 36.84
N THR A 294 0.80 11.46 37.68
CA THR A 294 1.87 10.53 37.31
C THR A 294 1.32 9.35 36.51
N VAL A 295 1.93 9.05 35.36
CA VAL A 295 1.49 8.04 34.38
C VAL A 295 2.12 6.64 34.53
N SER A 296 2.93 6.43 35.59
CA SER A 296 3.60 5.16 35.90
C SER A 296 2.74 4.26 36.78
N GLY A 297 2.69 2.94 36.50
CA GLY A 297 1.99 1.95 37.32
C GLY A 297 1.17 0.94 36.56
N LYS A 298 0.61 -0.07 37.26
CA LYS A 298 -0.28 -1.08 36.69
C LYS A 298 -1.66 -0.50 36.41
N LYS A 299 -2.45 -1.13 35.53
CA LYS A 299 -3.79 -0.66 35.12
C LYS A 299 -4.71 -0.30 36.30
N ALA A 300 -4.70 -1.09 37.37
CA ALA A 300 -5.50 -0.84 38.56
C ALA A 300 -5.12 0.46 39.28
N GLU A 301 -3.85 0.74 39.40
CA GLU A 301 -3.31 1.95 40.04
C GLU A 301 -3.59 3.23 39.21
N LEU A 302 -3.61 3.09 37.88
CA LEU A 302 -3.96 4.20 36.97
C LEU A 302 -5.43 4.57 37.08
N ILE A 303 -6.30 3.58 37.28
CA ILE A 303 -7.75 3.77 37.51
C ILE A 303 -7.98 4.44 38.86
N GLU A 304 -7.33 3.96 39.91
CA GLU A 304 -7.46 4.53 41.28
C GLU A 304 -7.06 6.02 41.32
N ARG A 305 -5.96 6.39 40.63
CA ARG A 305 -5.53 7.79 40.52
C ARG A 305 -6.44 8.70 39.68
N LEU A 306 -7.23 8.13 38.76
CA LEU A 306 -8.23 8.87 37.99
C LEU A 306 -9.54 9.05 38.80
N GLN A 307 -9.78 8.20 39.80
CA GLN A 307 -10.91 8.30 40.71
C GLN A 307 -10.67 9.18 41.92
N GLU A 308 -9.41 9.44 42.27
CA GLU A 308 -8.99 10.46 43.26
C GLU A 308 -8.95 11.88 42.63
#